data_ed3fcd907f211c49311324d064c808d0
#
_entry.id   ed3fcd907f211c49311324d064c808d0
#
_cell.length_a   1.000
_cell.length_b   1.000
_cell.length_c   1.000
_cell.angle_alpha   90.00
_cell.angle_beta   90.00
_cell.angle_gamma   90.00
#
_symmetry.space_group_name_H-M   'P 1'
#
loop_
_entity.id
_entity.type
_entity.pdbx_description
1 polymer ?
#
loop_
_entity_poly.entity_id
_entity_poly.type
_entity_poly.pdbx_seq_one_letter_code
_entity_poly.pdbx_strand_id
1 'polypeptide(L)'
;MALVAGLVAASGAPLHAQEVELRWDLPTGDIYQGQTFPLTLEVTAIAPAEGGFVQLFPQPLGLPVQIEGFQAVSQLELVPREGSGDCSLVLDGEIVRAQDLDPDPAVTHLRLTYLARPRRSGPAALPEVGARYAITSAFRADLVRGSVPVDRAEGSALGPGATIDVLPLPEEGQPIDFEGAVGALAMEVRVTPNRVAVGETLRLEVSLLGGSLNDGRAEPRLEVVEGLRVVGRRSERVWGGQRVGRTFWYDLEATSTAAIATPAIRLVTFDPLADPPAYRTLEGPPLPVAIRPAPGSATPPSPGVQGAPAVGEQPAPDPAEKPRLLWTPAVMGFIVLLAVTSTLRRRRQRPGGSP
;
A
#
# COMPACT_ATOMS: atom_id res chain seq x y z
N MET A 1 -64.55 -51.89 9.98
CA MET A 1 -63.79 -50.91 9.20
C MET A 1 -63.22 -49.89 10.15
N ALA A 2 -61.92 -50.00 10.46
CA ALA A 2 -61.24 -49.11 11.35
C ALA A 2 -60.38 -48.14 10.49
N LEU A 3 -60.64 -46.84 10.65
CA LEU A 3 -59.93 -45.76 9.97
C LEU A 3 -58.71 -45.41 10.81
N VAL A 4 -57.52 -45.76 10.32
CA VAL A 4 -56.25 -45.32 10.91
C VAL A 4 -55.93 -43.94 10.37
N ALA A 5 -56.08 -42.92 11.18
CA ALA A 5 -55.61 -41.55 10.87
C ALA A 5 -54.09 -41.51 11.15
N GLY A 6 -53.30 -41.49 10.09
CA GLY A 6 -51.86 -41.25 10.14
C GLY A 6 -51.61 -39.78 10.51
N LEU A 7 -51.03 -39.56 11.70
CA LEU A 7 -50.50 -38.26 12.12
C LEU A 7 -49.16 -38.04 11.42
N VAL A 8 -49.14 -37.22 10.38
CA VAL A 8 -47.90 -36.73 9.76
C VAL A 8 -47.37 -35.62 10.69
N ALA A 9 -46.39 -35.99 11.50
CA ALA A 9 -45.63 -35.01 12.24
C ALA A 9 -44.75 -34.24 11.22
N ALA A 10 -45.19 -33.04 10.88
CA ALA A 10 -44.34 -32.07 10.22
C ALA A 10 -43.23 -31.68 11.21
N SER A 11 -42.07 -32.25 11.06
CA SER A 11 -40.85 -31.75 11.70
C SER A 11 -40.55 -30.37 11.13
N GLY A 12 -41.11 -29.33 11.77
CA GLY A 12 -40.67 -27.98 11.57
C GLY A 12 -39.21 -27.89 11.98
N ALA A 13 -38.30 -27.90 11.02
CA ALA A 13 -36.95 -27.45 11.29
C ALA A 13 -37.07 -26.02 11.85
N PRO A 14 -36.43 -25.71 12.98
CA PRO A 14 -36.42 -24.34 13.46
C PRO A 14 -35.83 -23.46 12.35
N LEU A 15 -36.55 -22.40 11.97
CA LEU A 15 -35.99 -21.31 11.21
C LEU A 15 -34.88 -20.71 12.08
N HIS A 16 -33.68 -21.23 11.97
CA HIS A 16 -32.51 -20.57 12.50
C HIS A 16 -32.37 -19.28 11.66
N ALA A 17 -32.61 -18.13 12.31
CA ALA A 17 -32.18 -16.86 11.79
C ALA A 17 -30.69 -17.06 11.40
N GLN A 18 -30.32 -16.59 10.20
CA GLN A 18 -28.97 -16.78 9.70
C GLN A 18 -28.04 -15.95 10.60
N GLU A 19 -27.24 -16.62 11.45
CA GLU A 19 -26.35 -15.94 12.40
C GLU A 19 -25.18 -15.27 11.69
N VAL A 20 -24.84 -15.72 10.48
CA VAL A 20 -23.77 -15.14 9.66
C VAL A 20 -24.25 -14.99 8.22
N GLU A 21 -24.13 -13.80 7.67
CA GLU A 21 -24.40 -13.48 6.28
C GLU A 21 -23.13 -12.92 5.61
N LEU A 22 -22.89 -13.33 4.37
CA LEU A 22 -21.75 -12.91 3.56
C LEU A 22 -22.26 -12.32 2.26
N ARG A 23 -21.72 -11.16 1.85
CA ARG A 23 -22.13 -10.50 0.62
C ARG A 23 -20.96 -9.78 -0.06
N TRP A 24 -20.85 -9.92 -1.38
CA TRP A 24 -19.99 -9.07 -2.18
C TRP A 24 -20.66 -7.71 -2.37
N ASP A 25 -19.92 -6.64 -2.06
CA ASP A 25 -20.26 -5.28 -2.44
C ASP A 25 -19.48 -4.95 -3.71
N LEU A 26 -20.20 -4.88 -4.83
CA LEU A 26 -19.66 -4.72 -6.16
C LEU A 26 -19.49 -3.25 -6.50
N PRO A 27 -18.46 -2.88 -7.29
CA PRO A 27 -18.31 -1.54 -7.78
C PRO A 27 -19.50 -1.15 -8.67
N THR A 28 -19.94 0.09 -8.56
CA THR A 28 -20.97 0.67 -9.43
C THR A 28 -20.31 1.32 -10.64
N GLY A 29 -20.77 1.01 -11.85
CA GLY A 29 -20.25 1.56 -13.11
C GLY A 29 -19.32 0.61 -13.86
N ASP A 30 -18.79 1.12 -14.97
CA ASP A 30 -17.95 0.36 -15.89
C ASP A 30 -16.57 0.09 -15.31
N ILE A 31 -16.13 -1.17 -15.37
CA ILE A 31 -14.80 -1.58 -14.97
C ILE A 31 -14.00 -1.98 -16.20
N TYR A 32 -12.84 -1.37 -16.38
CA TYR A 32 -11.97 -1.64 -17.52
C TYR A 32 -10.81 -2.56 -17.14
N GLN A 33 -10.33 -3.31 -18.14
CA GLN A 33 -9.15 -4.14 -17.99
C GLN A 33 -7.96 -3.31 -17.46
N GLY A 34 -7.29 -3.81 -16.41
CA GLY A 34 -6.18 -3.12 -15.77
C GLY A 34 -6.57 -2.03 -14.78
N GLN A 35 -7.83 -1.63 -14.70
CA GLN A 35 -8.32 -0.67 -13.70
C GLN A 35 -8.25 -1.27 -12.30
N THR A 36 -7.75 -0.48 -11.35
CA THR A 36 -7.79 -0.85 -9.94
C THR A 36 -9.03 -0.25 -9.29
N PHE A 37 -9.79 -1.08 -8.58
CA PHE A 37 -11.00 -0.68 -7.87
C PHE A 37 -11.09 -1.38 -6.50
N PRO A 38 -11.82 -0.80 -5.53
CA PRO A 38 -12.09 -1.50 -4.28
C PRO A 38 -13.09 -2.64 -4.51
N LEU A 39 -12.76 -3.81 -4.02
CA LEU A 39 -13.64 -4.97 -3.94
C LEU A 39 -13.85 -5.28 -2.47
N THR A 40 -15.10 -5.37 -2.04
CA THR A 40 -15.44 -5.50 -0.64
C THR A 40 -16.26 -6.77 -0.39
N LEU A 41 -15.87 -7.49 0.67
CA LEU A 41 -16.68 -8.55 1.27
C LEU A 41 -17.27 -8.01 2.57
N GLU A 42 -18.60 -7.97 2.65
CA GLU A 42 -19.32 -7.64 3.87
C GLU A 42 -19.71 -8.92 4.60
N VAL A 43 -19.50 -8.91 5.91
CA VAL A 43 -19.80 -10.01 6.82
C VAL A 43 -20.68 -9.46 7.92
N THR A 44 -21.94 -9.89 7.97
CA THR A 44 -22.84 -9.57 9.08
C THR A 44 -22.97 -10.79 9.97
N ALA A 45 -22.71 -10.64 11.27
CA ALA A 45 -22.83 -11.68 12.26
C ALA A 45 -23.71 -11.20 13.42
N ILE A 46 -24.76 -11.98 13.71
CA ILE A 46 -25.70 -11.68 14.78
C ILE A 46 -25.50 -12.71 15.88
N ALA A 47 -25.10 -12.26 17.08
CA ALA A 47 -24.93 -13.15 18.22
C ALA A 47 -26.29 -13.61 18.74
N PRO A 48 -26.44 -14.88 19.22
CA PRO A 48 -27.63 -15.32 19.95
C PRO A 48 -27.92 -14.42 21.16
N ALA A 49 -29.19 -14.17 21.46
CA ALA A 49 -29.60 -13.18 22.45
C ALA A 49 -29.05 -13.42 23.88
N GLU A 50 -28.87 -14.69 24.32
CA GLU A 50 -28.29 -15.03 25.62
C GLU A 50 -26.93 -15.73 25.54
N GLY A 51 -26.44 -15.95 24.28
CA GLY A 51 -25.22 -16.66 23.97
C GLY A 51 -24.15 -15.83 23.32
N GLY A 52 -23.51 -16.44 22.35
CA GLY A 52 -22.48 -15.75 21.55
C GLY A 52 -21.66 -16.70 20.68
N PHE A 53 -20.74 -16.12 19.93
CA PHE A 53 -19.78 -16.90 19.16
C PHE A 53 -18.73 -17.53 20.08
N VAL A 54 -18.40 -18.80 19.81
CA VAL A 54 -17.37 -19.56 20.52
C VAL A 54 -16.07 -19.51 19.72
N GLN A 55 -14.97 -19.26 20.40
CA GLN A 55 -13.65 -19.25 19.78
C GLN A 55 -13.32 -20.62 19.17
N LEU A 56 -13.03 -20.63 17.86
CA LEU A 56 -12.61 -21.83 17.12
C LEU A 56 -11.08 -22.00 17.12
N PHE A 57 -10.35 -20.97 17.48
CA PHE A 57 -8.90 -20.90 17.40
C PHE A 57 -8.28 -20.63 18.76
N PRO A 58 -7.01 -21.05 18.97
CA PRO A 58 -6.30 -20.78 20.24
C PRO A 58 -6.10 -19.30 20.53
N GLN A 59 -6.01 -18.46 19.46
CA GLN A 59 -5.89 -17.02 19.60
C GLN A 59 -7.28 -16.38 19.67
N PRO A 60 -7.50 -15.42 20.60
CA PRO A 60 -8.75 -14.68 20.64
C PRO A 60 -8.89 -13.81 19.39
N LEU A 61 -9.99 -14.00 18.68
CA LEU A 61 -10.38 -13.20 17.52
C LEU A 61 -11.50 -12.24 17.92
N GLY A 62 -11.59 -11.09 17.25
CA GLY A 62 -12.70 -10.17 17.43
C GLY A 62 -14.02 -10.82 16.98
N LEU A 63 -14.03 -11.41 15.78
CA LEU A 63 -15.10 -12.28 15.32
C LEU A 63 -14.54 -13.69 15.08
N PRO A 64 -14.91 -14.73 15.86
CA PRO A 64 -14.38 -16.08 15.71
C PRO A 64 -15.06 -16.84 14.56
N VAL A 65 -15.08 -16.25 13.37
CA VAL A 65 -15.58 -16.83 12.13
C VAL A 65 -14.43 -17.11 11.20
N GLN A 66 -14.47 -18.27 10.55
CA GLN A 66 -13.55 -18.67 9.49
C GLN A 66 -14.25 -18.53 8.13
N ILE A 67 -13.69 -17.69 7.28
CA ILE A 67 -14.16 -17.49 5.90
C ILE A 67 -13.24 -18.26 4.96
N GLU A 68 -13.82 -18.97 4.00
CA GLU A 68 -13.11 -19.79 3.03
C GLU A 68 -13.60 -19.50 1.60
N GLY A 69 -12.73 -19.72 0.61
CA GLY A 69 -13.07 -19.57 -0.82
C GLY A 69 -12.76 -18.21 -1.40
N PHE A 70 -12.19 -17.28 -0.63
CA PHE A 70 -11.85 -15.94 -1.11
C PHE A 70 -10.70 -15.95 -2.13
N GLN A 71 -9.70 -16.81 -1.97
CA GLN A 71 -8.54 -16.88 -2.87
C GLN A 71 -8.84 -17.49 -4.25
N ALA A 72 -10.03 -18.06 -4.47
CA ALA A 72 -10.41 -18.67 -5.74
C ALA A 72 -10.68 -17.67 -6.89
N VAL A 73 -10.38 -16.38 -6.69
CA VAL A 73 -10.58 -15.31 -7.69
C VAL A 73 -9.42 -15.30 -8.70
N SER A 74 -9.45 -16.16 -9.69
CA SER A 74 -8.31 -16.38 -10.60
C SER A 74 -8.10 -15.27 -11.64
N GLN A 75 -9.14 -14.47 -11.95
CA GLN A 75 -9.09 -13.43 -13.00
C GLN A 75 -8.73 -12.05 -12.47
N LEU A 76 -8.76 -11.86 -11.16
CA LEU A 76 -8.44 -10.61 -10.49
C LEU A 76 -7.12 -10.74 -9.73
N GLU A 77 -6.26 -9.75 -9.84
CA GLU A 77 -5.17 -9.57 -8.89
C GLU A 77 -5.76 -8.88 -7.66
N LEU A 78 -5.70 -9.54 -6.51
CA LEU A 78 -6.17 -8.99 -5.23
C LEU A 78 -5.00 -8.55 -4.39
N VAL A 79 -5.08 -7.35 -3.87
CA VAL A 79 -4.10 -6.82 -2.92
C VAL A 79 -4.84 -6.37 -1.67
N PRO A 80 -4.48 -6.90 -0.49
CA PRO A 80 -5.07 -6.45 0.75
C PRO A 80 -4.91 -4.94 0.88
N ARG A 81 -5.98 -4.24 1.16
CA ARG A 81 -5.86 -2.86 1.60
C ARG A 81 -5.48 -2.91 3.07
N GLU A 82 -4.27 -2.46 3.41
CA GLU A 82 -3.88 -2.28 4.80
C GLU A 82 -4.87 -1.32 5.47
N GLY A 83 -5.87 -1.87 6.12
CA GLY A 83 -6.84 -1.15 6.89
C GLY A 83 -6.52 -1.26 8.37
N SER A 84 -6.65 -0.17 9.09
CA SER A 84 -6.80 -0.17 10.54
C SER A 84 -8.17 -0.76 10.87
N GLY A 85 -8.31 -2.08 10.78
CA GLY A 85 -9.53 -2.77 11.20
C GLY A 85 -9.53 -2.94 12.70
N ASP A 86 -10.68 -2.76 13.32
CA ASP A 86 -10.86 -2.92 14.77
C ASP A 86 -11.13 -4.37 15.13
N CYS A 87 -11.65 -5.15 14.20
CA CYS A 87 -12.01 -6.55 14.38
C CYS A 87 -11.09 -7.48 13.59
N SER A 88 -10.85 -8.68 14.11
CA SER A 88 -10.06 -9.73 13.46
C SER A 88 -10.92 -10.98 13.24
N LEU A 89 -10.71 -11.63 12.08
CA LEU A 89 -11.32 -12.90 11.72
C LEU A 89 -10.32 -13.76 10.92
N VAL A 90 -10.67 -15.00 10.60
CA VAL A 90 -9.85 -15.85 9.72
C VAL A 90 -10.42 -15.85 8.31
N LEU A 91 -9.56 -15.58 7.33
CA LEU A 91 -9.86 -15.62 5.90
C LEU A 91 -8.85 -16.56 5.22
N ASP A 92 -9.34 -17.63 4.61
CA ASP A 92 -8.53 -18.68 3.95
C ASP A 92 -7.32 -19.15 4.79
N GLY A 93 -7.51 -19.26 6.12
CA GLY A 93 -6.49 -19.71 7.07
C GLY A 93 -5.57 -18.62 7.62
N GLU A 94 -5.68 -17.38 7.17
CA GLU A 94 -4.91 -16.25 7.67
C GLU A 94 -5.76 -15.32 8.53
N ILE A 95 -5.16 -14.77 9.60
CA ILE A 95 -5.83 -13.75 10.42
C ILE A 95 -5.75 -12.42 9.71
N VAL A 96 -6.91 -11.88 9.35
CA VAL A 96 -7.05 -10.57 8.72
C VAL A 96 -7.77 -9.59 9.63
N ARG A 97 -7.54 -8.30 9.38
CA ARG A 97 -8.27 -7.24 10.05
C ARG A 97 -9.36 -6.68 9.14
N ALA A 98 -10.53 -6.45 9.74
CA ALA A 98 -11.68 -5.88 9.08
C ALA A 98 -12.16 -4.63 9.83
N GLN A 99 -12.75 -3.70 9.11
CA GLN A 99 -13.40 -2.54 9.71
C GLN A 99 -14.76 -2.96 10.26
N ASP A 100 -15.00 -2.70 11.53
CA ASP A 100 -16.33 -2.83 12.13
C ASP A 100 -17.13 -1.57 11.82
N LEU A 101 -18.32 -1.75 11.28
CA LEU A 101 -19.19 -0.66 10.84
C LEU A 101 -20.35 -0.41 11.80
N ASP A 102 -20.63 -1.36 12.71
CA ASP A 102 -21.77 -1.27 13.60
C ASP A 102 -21.31 -1.03 15.04
N PRO A 103 -21.83 0.03 15.70
CA PRO A 103 -21.56 0.25 17.12
C PRO A 103 -22.38 -0.66 18.07
N ASP A 104 -23.35 -1.43 17.56
CA ASP A 104 -24.16 -2.33 18.38
C ASP A 104 -23.37 -3.61 18.71
N PRO A 105 -23.08 -3.90 19.99
CA PRO A 105 -22.34 -5.09 20.37
C PRO A 105 -23.07 -6.41 20.07
N ALA A 106 -24.35 -6.39 19.79
CA ALA A 106 -25.14 -7.57 19.41
C ALA A 106 -25.02 -7.93 17.93
N VAL A 107 -24.60 -6.98 17.11
CA VAL A 107 -24.44 -7.14 15.66
C VAL A 107 -23.01 -6.75 15.28
N THR A 108 -22.28 -7.67 14.69
CA THR A 108 -20.96 -7.38 14.12
C THR A 108 -21.12 -7.24 12.60
N HIS A 109 -20.89 -6.05 12.06
CA HIS A 109 -20.93 -5.79 10.63
C HIS A 109 -19.55 -5.40 10.13
N LEU A 110 -18.86 -6.35 9.54
CA LEU A 110 -17.49 -6.20 9.11
C LEU A 110 -17.38 -5.95 7.63
N ARG A 111 -16.44 -5.09 7.27
CA ARG A 111 -16.05 -4.81 5.90
C ARG A 111 -14.59 -5.16 5.66
N LEU A 112 -14.35 -6.11 4.75
CA LEU A 112 -13.02 -6.46 4.25
C LEU A 112 -12.85 -5.86 2.85
N THR A 113 -11.94 -4.91 2.71
CA THR A 113 -11.72 -4.25 1.42
C THR A 113 -10.38 -4.67 0.83
N TYR A 114 -10.41 -5.10 -0.42
CA TYR A 114 -9.26 -5.39 -1.26
C TYR A 114 -9.20 -4.43 -2.42
N LEU A 115 -8.03 -4.20 -2.95
CA LEU A 115 -7.85 -3.58 -4.24
C LEU A 115 -7.79 -4.69 -5.28
N ALA A 116 -8.77 -4.72 -6.17
CA ALA A 116 -8.89 -5.68 -7.25
C ALA A 116 -8.44 -5.05 -8.58
N ARG A 117 -7.74 -5.82 -9.40
CA ARG A 117 -7.35 -5.42 -10.75
C ARG A 117 -7.60 -6.57 -11.72
N PRO A 118 -8.50 -6.42 -12.69
CA PRO A 118 -8.74 -7.43 -13.71
C PRO A 118 -7.55 -7.49 -14.69
N ARG A 119 -7.10 -8.69 -14.95
CA ARG A 119 -6.00 -8.95 -15.90
C ARG A 119 -6.45 -9.05 -17.35
N ARG A 120 -7.73 -9.34 -17.57
CA ARG A 120 -8.34 -9.54 -18.88
C ARG A 120 -9.73 -8.92 -18.89
N SER A 121 -10.21 -8.57 -20.07
CA SER A 121 -11.61 -8.21 -20.31
C SER A 121 -12.51 -9.46 -20.34
N GLY A 122 -13.81 -9.25 -20.16
CA GLY A 122 -14.83 -10.30 -20.09
C GLY A 122 -15.34 -10.53 -18.67
N PRO A 123 -16.22 -11.51 -18.46
CA PRO A 123 -16.80 -11.76 -17.14
C PRO A 123 -15.75 -12.30 -16.17
N ALA A 124 -15.58 -11.60 -15.04
CA ALA A 124 -14.75 -12.01 -13.91
C ALA A 124 -15.67 -12.56 -12.80
N ALA A 125 -15.65 -13.89 -12.65
CA ALA A 125 -16.44 -14.55 -11.62
C ALA A 125 -15.81 -14.39 -10.24
N LEU A 126 -16.60 -13.96 -9.26
CA LEU A 126 -16.31 -14.01 -7.84
C LEU A 126 -16.90 -15.31 -7.28
N PRO A 127 -16.14 -16.06 -6.46
CA PRO A 127 -16.61 -17.31 -5.92
C PRO A 127 -17.73 -17.12 -4.90
N GLU A 128 -18.45 -18.18 -4.63
CA GLU A 128 -19.18 -18.32 -3.39
C GLU A 128 -18.18 -18.38 -2.23
N VAL A 129 -18.44 -17.62 -1.18
CA VAL A 129 -17.60 -17.62 0.02
C VAL A 129 -18.34 -18.32 1.15
N GLY A 130 -17.68 -19.28 1.79
CA GLY A 130 -18.22 -20.02 2.92
C GLY A 130 -17.76 -19.41 4.24
N ALA A 131 -18.63 -19.41 5.27
CA ALA A 131 -18.24 -19.11 6.62
C ALA A 131 -18.48 -20.33 7.53
N ARG A 132 -17.54 -20.62 8.45
CA ARG A 132 -17.69 -21.62 9.52
C ARG A 132 -17.56 -20.91 10.85
N TYR A 133 -18.45 -21.24 11.76
CA TYR A 133 -18.49 -20.63 13.09
C TYR A 133 -19.04 -21.64 14.12
N ALA A 134 -18.88 -21.33 15.40
CA ALA A 134 -19.55 -22.04 16.47
C ALA A 134 -20.23 -21.03 17.40
N ILE A 135 -21.38 -21.40 17.90
CA ILE A 135 -22.17 -20.60 18.85
C ILE A 135 -22.47 -21.40 20.12
N THR A 136 -22.79 -20.67 21.16
CA THR A 136 -23.34 -21.23 22.42
C THR A 136 -24.62 -20.52 22.79
N SER A 137 -25.55 -21.24 23.42
CA SER A 137 -26.77 -20.65 23.92
C SER A 137 -26.55 -19.79 25.19
N ALA A 138 -25.48 -20.07 25.95
CA ALA A 138 -25.14 -19.30 27.14
C ALA A 138 -23.68 -19.51 27.56
N PHE A 139 -23.16 -18.59 28.37
CA PHE A 139 -21.87 -18.71 29.04
C PHE A 139 -22.06 -18.85 30.54
N ARG A 140 -21.23 -19.69 31.19
CA ARG A 140 -21.15 -19.81 32.65
C ARG A 140 -19.79 -19.28 33.13
N ALA A 141 -19.78 -18.66 34.30
CA ALA A 141 -18.54 -18.26 34.95
C ALA A 141 -17.81 -19.50 35.53
N ASP A 142 -16.53 -19.62 35.25
CA ASP A 142 -15.60 -20.57 35.81
C ASP A 142 -14.45 -19.82 36.48
N LEU A 143 -14.12 -20.16 37.72
CA LEU A 143 -13.11 -19.44 38.52
C LEU A 143 -11.69 -19.54 37.94
N VAL A 144 -11.41 -20.54 37.11
CA VAL A 144 -10.09 -20.80 36.54
C VAL A 144 -10.04 -20.40 35.05
N ARG A 145 -11.11 -20.69 34.32
CA ARG A 145 -11.18 -20.54 32.85
C ARG A 145 -11.93 -19.31 32.42
N GLY A 146 -12.51 -18.53 33.33
CA GLY A 146 -13.31 -17.35 33.00
C GLY A 146 -14.70 -17.71 32.46
N SER A 147 -15.09 -17.13 31.34
CA SER A 147 -16.37 -17.41 30.69
C SER A 147 -16.28 -18.68 29.83
N VAL A 148 -17.02 -19.72 30.16
CA VAL A 148 -17.00 -21.03 29.49
C VAL A 148 -18.34 -21.27 28.81
N PRO A 149 -18.40 -21.68 27.53
CA PRO A 149 -19.66 -22.00 26.87
C PRO A 149 -20.37 -23.20 27.57
N VAL A 150 -21.68 -23.12 27.69
CA VAL A 150 -22.50 -24.19 28.29
C VAL A 150 -22.70 -25.33 27.31
N ASP A 151 -22.86 -24.98 26.04
CA ASP A 151 -23.04 -25.90 24.93
C ASP A 151 -22.20 -25.40 23.75
N ARG A 152 -22.22 -26.15 22.63
CA ARG A 152 -21.56 -25.74 21.39
C ARG A 152 -22.33 -26.32 20.20
N ALA A 153 -22.79 -25.44 19.35
CA ALA A 153 -23.35 -25.80 18.06
C ALA A 153 -22.45 -25.22 16.95
N GLU A 154 -22.12 -26.03 15.95
CA GLU A 154 -21.38 -25.57 14.77
C GLU A 154 -22.35 -25.15 13.69
N GLY A 155 -22.06 -24.02 13.05
CA GLY A 155 -22.83 -23.45 11.97
C GLY A 155 -21.97 -23.19 10.74
N SER A 156 -22.63 -23.07 9.59
CA SER A 156 -22.02 -22.61 8.36
C SER A 156 -22.98 -21.73 7.59
N ALA A 157 -22.44 -20.76 6.88
CA ALA A 157 -23.16 -19.88 5.98
C ALA A 157 -22.47 -19.90 4.62
N LEU A 158 -23.23 -19.63 3.56
CA LEU A 158 -22.70 -19.52 2.20
C LEU A 158 -23.18 -18.21 1.60
N GLY A 159 -22.23 -17.33 1.25
CA GLY A 159 -22.48 -16.12 0.52
C GLY A 159 -22.53 -16.38 -0.97
N PRO A 160 -23.42 -15.73 -1.71
CA PRO A 160 -23.56 -15.94 -3.14
C PRO A 160 -22.31 -15.48 -3.89
N GLY A 161 -21.94 -16.20 -4.93
CA GLY A 161 -21.00 -15.73 -5.93
C GLY A 161 -21.56 -14.53 -6.70
N ALA A 162 -20.67 -13.81 -7.37
CA ALA A 162 -21.04 -12.66 -8.20
C ALA A 162 -20.22 -12.65 -9.51
N THR A 163 -20.57 -11.77 -10.43
CA THR A 163 -19.82 -11.57 -11.66
C THR A 163 -19.63 -10.09 -11.91
N ILE A 164 -18.41 -9.71 -12.29
CA ILE A 164 -18.05 -8.37 -12.71
C ILE A 164 -17.76 -8.42 -14.21
N ASP A 165 -18.48 -7.63 -14.99
CA ASP A 165 -18.21 -7.49 -16.42
C ASP A 165 -17.07 -6.48 -16.63
N VAL A 166 -15.95 -6.98 -17.14
CA VAL A 166 -14.76 -6.16 -17.38
C VAL A 166 -14.70 -5.78 -18.85
N LEU A 167 -14.73 -4.49 -19.12
CA LEU A 167 -14.65 -3.95 -20.47
C LEU A 167 -13.20 -3.94 -20.98
N PRO A 168 -12.99 -4.16 -22.28
CA PRO A 168 -11.70 -3.92 -22.92
C PRO A 168 -11.39 -2.42 -22.93
N LEU A 169 -10.11 -2.07 -23.02
CA LEU A 169 -9.73 -0.68 -23.25
C LEU A 169 -10.17 -0.25 -24.65
N PRO A 170 -10.72 0.97 -24.84
CA PRO A 170 -11.10 1.46 -26.14
C PRO A 170 -9.90 1.53 -27.10
N GLU A 171 -10.07 1.04 -28.33
CA GLU A 171 -9.05 1.21 -29.39
C GLU A 171 -9.09 2.62 -29.98
N GLU A 172 -10.28 3.23 -29.98
CA GLU A 172 -10.47 4.59 -30.46
C GLU A 172 -9.76 5.58 -29.55
N GLY A 173 -8.94 6.45 -30.12
CA GLY A 173 -8.19 7.45 -29.39
C GLY A 173 -6.98 6.91 -28.60
N GLN A 174 -6.64 5.63 -28.72
CA GLN A 174 -5.47 5.05 -28.06
C GLN A 174 -4.17 5.60 -28.69
N PRO A 175 -3.34 6.32 -27.91
CA PRO A 175 -2.06 6.81 -28.42
C PRO A 175 -1.07 5.66 -28.68
N ILE A 176 -0.20 5.83 -29.68
CA ILE A 176 0.79 4.82 -30.07
C ILE A 176 1.82 4.51 -28.95
N ASP A 177 2.02 5.45 -28.05
CA ASP A 177 2.94 5.34 -26.92
C ASP A 177 2.26 4.93 -25.62
N PHE A 178 1.01 4.45 -25.68
CA PHE A 178 0.32 3.86 -24.54
C PHE A 178 0.94 2.51 -24.17
N GLU A 179 1.36 2.35 -22.92
CA GLU A 179 2.02 1.15 -22.39
C GLU A 179 1.18 0.41 -21.34
N GLY A 180 -0.12 0.71 -21.26
CA GLY A 180 -1.05 -0.03 -20.40
C GLY A 180 -1.25 0.54 -19.00
N ALA A 181 -0.91 1.81 -18.75
CA ALA A 181 -1.27 2.48 -17.51
C ALA A 181 -2.78 2.77 -17.49
N VAL A 182 -3.50 2.29 -16.47
CA VAL A 182 -4.94 2.50 -16.31
C VAL A 182 -5.23 3.08 -14.93
N GLY A 183 -5.95 4.20 -14.90
CA GLY A 183 -6.37 4.87 -13.67
C GLY A 183 -6.32 6.38 -13.78
N ALA A 184 -7.04 7.06 -12.89
CA ALA A 184 -6.95 8.49 -12.67
C ALA A 184 -5.66 8.81 -11.90
N LEU A 185 -4.53 8.83 -12.62
CA LEU A 185 -3.21 8.99 -12.01
C LEU A 185 -2.84 10.46 -11.86
N ALA A 186 -2.13 10.78 -10.79
CA ALA A 186 -1.39 12.02 -10.61
C ALA A 186 0.12 11.74 -10.62
N MET A 187 0.91 12.67 -11.17
CA MET A 187 2.37 12.56 -11.24
C MET A 187 3.00 13.62 -10.34
N GLU A 188 3.87 13.18 -9.42
CA GLU A 188 4.73 14.04 -8.62
C GLU A 188 6.19 13.78 -8.99
N VAL A 189 6.97 14.85 -9.17
CA VAL A 189 8.38 14.76 -9.58
C VAL A 189 9.26 15.47 -8.57
N ARG A 190 10.38 14.84 -8.20
CA ARG A 190 11.38 15.40 -7.29
C ARG A 190 12.79 15.08 -7.79
N VAL A 191 13.75 15.95 -7.47
CA VAL A 191 15.17 15.72 -7.77
C VAL A 191 16.02 15.94 -6.53
N THR A 192 16.95 15.03 -6.28
CA THR A 192 17.84 15.10 -5.09
C THR A 192 19.19 14.43 -5.38
N PRO A 193 20.32 15.11 -5.13
CA PRO A 193 20.46 16.56 -4.91
C PRO A 193 20.17 17.33 -6.21
N ASN A 194 19.83 18.61 -6.12
CA ASN A 194 19.65 19.46 -7.30
C ASN A 194 20.93 20.24 -7.71
N ARG A 195 22.05 19.97 -7.02
CA ARG A 195 23.37 20.54 -7.29
C ARG A 195 24.41 19.44 -7.21
N VAL A 196 25.13 19.23 -8.33
CA VAL A 196 26.15 18.19 -8.47
C VAL A 196 27.33 18.72 -9.27
N ALA A 197 28.46 18.01 -9.23
CA ALA A 197 29.58 18.23 -10.15
C ALA A 197 29.47 17.27 -11.34
N VAL A 198 30.17 17.60 -12.43
CA VAL A 198 30.33 16.65 -13.56
C VAL A 198 30.96 15.36 -13.04
N GLY A 199 30.38 14.20 -13.41
CA GLY A 199 30.73 12.88 -12.92
C GLY A 199 29.96 12.43 -11.68
N GLU A 200 29.23 13.32 -11.01
CA GLU A 200 28.35 12.96 -9.90
C GLU A 200 26.93 12.62 -10.38
N THR A 201 26.16 11.96 -9.50
CA THR A 201 24.81 11.48 -9.81
C THR A 201 23.76 12.25 -9.01
N LEU A 202 22.68 12.64 -9.69
CA LEU A 202 21.45 13.10 -9.06
C LEU A 202 20.35 12.05 -9.25
N ARG A 203 19.39 12.00 -8.34
CA ARG A 203 18.25 11.09 -8.39
C ARG A 203 16.98 11.84 -8.75
N LEU A 204 16.36 11.44 -9.83
CA LEU A 204 15.04 11.89 -10.25
C LEU A 204 14.02 10.86 -9.74
N GLU A 205 13.09 11.31 -8.89
CA GLU A 205 12.00 10.53 -8.33
C GLU A 205 10.69 10.92 -9.01
N VAL A 206 9.98 9.95 -9.54
CA VAL A 206 8.67 10.11 -10.19
C VAL A 206 7.66 9.23 -9.49
N SER A 207 6.73 9.84 -8.78
CA SER A 207 5.67 9.13 -8.09
C SER A 207 4.37 9.23 -8.86
N LEU A 208 3.81 8.08 -9.25
CA LEU A 208 2.48 7.95 -9.85
C LEU A 208 1.51 7.53 -8.75
N LEU A 209 0.56 8.40 -8.42
CA LEU A 209 -0.41 8.20 -7.34
C LEU A 209 -1.83 8.24 -7.92
N GLY A 210 -2.75 7.46 -7.39
CA GLY A 210 -4.15 7.52 -7.83
C GLY A 210 -4.86 6.17 -7.82
N GLY A 211 -4.40 5.20 -7.03
CA GLY A 211 -5.10 3.93 -6.87
C GLY A 211 -4.81 2.90 -7.95
N SER A 212 -3.86 3.16 -8.85
CA SER A 212 -3.45 2.17 -9.83
C SER A 212 -2.38 1.23 -9.28
N LEU A 213 -2.61 -0.07 -9.43
CA LEU A 213 -1.61 -1.13 -9.24
C LEU A 213 -0.77 -1.27 -10.51
N ASN A 214 -0.19 -0.17 -11.00
CA ASN A 214 0.70 -0.25 -12.16
C ASN A 214 1.74 -1.34 -11.93
N ASP A 215 1.74 -2.40 -12.75
CA ASP A 215 2.62 -3.57 -12.63
C ASP A 215 4.06 -3.29 -13.05
N GLY A 216 4.37 -2.03 -13.38
CA GLY A 216 5.69 -1.58 -13.82
C GLY A 216 5.95 -1.73 -15.32
N ARG A 217 4.95 -2.20 -16.09
CA ARG A 217 5.04 -2.24 -17.56
C ARG A 217 4.95 -0.84 -18.16
N ALA A 218 4.08 0.00 -17.59
CA ALA A 218 3.98 1.38 -17.99
C ALA A 218 4.98 2.23 -17.16
N GLU A 219 6.14 2.44 -17.70
CA GLU A 219 7.21 3.27 -17.13
C GLU A 219 7.14 4.70 -17.70
N PRO A 220 7.26 5.75 -16.86
CA PRO A 220 7.38 7.11 -17.36
C PRO A 220 8.55 7.27 -18.31
N ARG A 221 8.31 7.87 -19.47
CA ARG A 221 9.35 8.17 -20.47
C ARG A 221 10.03 9.47 -20.11
N LEU A 222 11.36 9.45 -20.18
CA LEU A 222 12.19 10.63 -19.99
C LEU A 222 12.66 11.13 -21.34
N GLU A 223 12.56 12.45 -21.56
CA GLU A 223 13.20 13.09 -22.70
C GLU A 223 14.72 13.06 -22.59
N VAL A 224 15.40 13.07 -23.72
CA VAL A 224 16.87 13.12 -23.72
C VAL A 224 17.31 14.56 -23.43
N VAL A 225 18.17 14.74 -22.43
CA VAL A 225 18.78 16.04 -22.10
C VAL A 225 20.28 15.94 -22.23
N GLU A 226 20.84 16.86 -23.00
CA GLU A 226 22.30 16.99 -23.15
C GLU A 226 22.95 17.28 -21.79
N GLY A 227 23.99 16.57 -21.47
CA GLY A 227 24.70 16.71 -20.20
C GLY A 227 24.16 15.85 -19.05
N LEU A 228 23.10 15.04 -19.26
CA LEU A 228 22.62 14.05 -18.33
C LEU A 228 22.51 12.68 -18.99
N ARG A 229 22.89 11.62 -18.26
CA ARG A 229 22.80 10.23 -18.71
C ARG A 229 22.14 9.36 -17.62
N VAL A 230 21.13 8.57 -17.97
CA VAL A 230 20.53 7.60 -17.06
C VAL A 230 21.51 6.46 -16.84
N VAL A 231 21.95 6.24 -15.60
CA VAL A 231 22.90 5.18 -15.20
C VAL A 231 22.25 4.12 -14.32
N GLY A 232 21.07 4.40 -13.76
CA GLY A 232 20.32 3.45 -12.95
C GLY A 232 18.82 3.71 -13.03
N ARG A 233 18.04 2.63 -12.87
CA ARG A 233 16.57 2.66 -12.78
C ARG A 233 16.09 1.71 -11.72
N ARG A 234 15.11 2.14 -10.94
CA ARG A 234 14.43 1.31 -9.93
C ARG A 234 12.98 1.74 -9.82
N SER A 235 12.11 0.81 -9.50
CA SER A 235 10.72 1.17 -9.15
C SER A 235 10.21 0.32 -7.99
N GLU A 236 9.27 0.89 -7.23
CA GLU A 236 8.65 0.25 -6.08
C GLU A 236 7.17 0.62 -5.99
N ARG A 237 6.33 -0.31 -5.55
CA ARG A 237 4.94 -0.01 -5.23
C ARG A 237 4.89 0.80 -3.96
N VAL A 238 4.07 1.84 -3.96
CA VAL A 238 3.81 2.67 -2.78
C VAL A 238 2.47 2.26 -2.18
N TRP A 239 2.52 1.85 -0.92
CA TRP A 239 1.37 1.53 -0.10
C TRP A 239 1.39 2.49 1.09
N GLY A 240 0.33 3.23 1.27
CA GLY A 240 0.25 4.13 2.44
C GLY A 240 -1.11 4.81 2.53
N GLY A 241 -1.92 4.43 3.49
CA GLY A 241 -3.25 4.99 3.72
C GLY A 241 -4.16 4.79 2.50
N GLN A 242 -4.68 5.89 1.96
CA GLN A 242 -5.52 5.85 0.75
C GLN A 242 -4.71 6.00 -0.56
N ARG A 243 -3.38 6.11 -0.48
CA ARG A 243 -2.52 6.33 -1.64
C ARG A 243 -1.92 5.01 -2.08
N VAL A 244 -2.36 4.54 -3.23
CA VAL A 244 -1.77 3.41 -3.93
C VAL A 244 -1.13 3.93 -5.20
N GLY A 245 0.07 3.46 -5.50
CA GLY A 245 0.77 3.92 -6.68
C GLY A 245 2.10 3.21 -6.88
N ARG A 246 2.97 3.84 -7.66
CA ARG A 246 4.33 3.38 -7.90
C ARG A 246 5.27 4.57 -7.97
N THR A 247 6.42 4.45 -7.34
CA THR A 247 7.51 5.41 -7.47
C THR A 247 8.61 4.81 -8.33
N PHE A 248 9.10 5.60 -9.26
CA PHE A 248 10.24 5.30 -10.12
C PHE A 248 11.41 6.20 -9.73
N TRP A 249 12.59 5.65 -9.66
CA TRP A 249 13.84 6.39 -9.42
C TRP A 249 14.76 6.19 -10.59
N TYR A 250 15.26 7.31 -11.10
CA TYR A 250 16.25 7.37 -12.16
C TYR A 250 17.50 8.03 -11.60
N ASP A 251 18.62 7.29 -11.60
CA ASP A 251 19.91 7.85 -11.25
C ASP A 251 20.50 8.46 -12.53
N LEU A 252 20.68 9.79 -12.54
CA LEU A 252 21.14 10.59 -13.66
C LEU A 252 22.56 11.08 -13.38
N GLU A 253 23.55 10.63 -14.17
CA GLU A 253 24.92 11.10 -14.10
C GLU A 253 25.07 12.42 -14.89
N ALA A 254 25.68 13.41 -14.28
CA ALA A 254 26.02 14.66 -14.92
C ALA A 254 27.28 14.47 -15.80
N THR A 255 27.12 14.48 -17.13
CA THR A 255 28.21 14.27 -18.08
C THR A 255 28.86 15.57 -18.53
N SER A 256 28.14 16.70 -18.41
CA SER A 256 28.64 18.04 -18.72
C SER A 256 27.87 19.10 -17.94
N THR A 257 28.34 20.35 -18.01
CA THR A 257 27.64 21.51 -17.41
C THR A 257 26.52 22.05 -18.26
N ALA A 258 26.18 21.42 -19.40
CA ALA A 258 25.18 21.91 -20.34
C ALA A 258 23.75 21.81 -19.79
N ALA A 259 23.44 20.79 -18.95
CA ALA A 259 22.13 20.62 -18.43
C ALA A 259 21.82 21.61 -17.28
N ILE A 260 20.73 22.34 -17.44
CA ILE A 260 20.20 23.30 -16.46
C ILE A 260 18.91 22.80 -15.79
N ALA A 261 18.34 21.71 -16.31
CA ALA A 261 17.13 21.07 -15.80
C ALA A 261 17.18 19.56 -16.02
N THR A 262 16.36 18.82 -15.26
CA THR A 262 16.13 17.39 -15.48
C THR A 262 15.38 17.15 -16.78
N PRO A 263 15.36 15.90 -17.30
CA PRO A 263 14.45 15.52 -18.37
C PRO A 263 12.99 15.87 -18.04
N ALA A 264 12.23 16.30 -19.04
CA ALA A 264 10.77 16.28 -18.98
C ALA A 264 10.29 14.81 -18.98
N ILE A 265 9.18 14.56 -18.33
CA ILE A 265 8.64 13.23 -18.09
C ILE A 265 7.27 13.15 -18.72
N ARG A 266 6.99 12.03 -19.39
CA ARG A 266 5.70 11.79 -20.01
C ARG A 266 5.21 10.38 -19.72
N LEU A 267 3.90 10.23 -19.43
CA LEU A 267 3.22 8.96 -19.33
C LEU A 267 1.82 9.08 -19.91
N VAL A 268 1.44 8.14 -20.77
CA VAL A 268 0.05 8.01 -21.22
C VAL A 268 -0.69 7.06 -20.33
N THR A 269 -1.87 7.47 -19.82
CA THR A 269 -2.77 6.64 -19.03
C THR A 269 -4.17 6.65 -19.62
N PHE A 270 -4.90 5.55 -19.48
CA PHE A 270 -6.34 5.54 -19.68
C PHE A 270 -7.01 5.89 -18.35
N ASP A 271 -7.78 6.97 -18.33
CA ASP A 271 -8.53 7.43 -17.16
C ASP A 271 -9.98 6.94 -17.26
N PRO A 272 -10.35 5.87 -16.53
CA PRO A 272 -11.70 5.32 -16.56
C PRO A 272 -12.71 6.17 -15.79
N LEU A 273 -12.25 7.14 -14.96
CA LEU A 273 -13.09 8.01 -14.17
C LEU A 273 -13.36 9.37 -14.86
N ALA A 274 -12.76 9.58 -16.03
CA ALA A 274 -13.10 10.74 -16.85
C ALA A 274 -14.53 10.59 -17.42
N ASP A 275 -15.16 11.70 -17.72
CA ASP A 275 -16.47 11.71 -18.40
C ASP A 275 -16.38 12.44 -19.75
N PRO A 276 -16.39 11.71 -20.87
CA PRO A 276 -16.31 10.25 -21.00
C PRO A 276 -14.91 9.68 -20.63
N PRO A 277 -14.80 8.37 -20.35
CA PRO A 277 -13.51 7.71 -20.14
C PRO A 277 -12.56 7.91 -21.32
N ALA A 278 -11.31 8.30 -21.06
CA ALA A 278 -10.40 8.75 -22.11
C ALA A 278 -8.93 8.49 -21.80
N TYR A 279 -8.12 8.46 -22.87
CA TYR A 279 -6.67 8.51 -22.75
C TYR A 279 -6.20 9.91 -22.41
N ARG A 280 -5.26 10.01 -21.44
CA ARG A 280 -4.67 11.27 -21.00
C ARG A 280 -3.15 11.16 -20.97
N THR A 281 -2.47 12.23 -21.29
CA THR A 281 -1.04 12.35 -21.09
C THR A 281 -0.76 13.08 -19.78
N LEU A 282 0.02 12.45 -18.92
CA LEU A 282 0.59 13.06 -17.73
C LEU A 282 1.96 13.61 -18.08
N GLU A 283 2.23 14.85 -17.71
CA GLU A 283 3.49 15.52 -17.95
C GLU A 283 4.12 15.94 -16.62
N GLY A 284 5.37 15.54 -16.41
CA GLY A 284 6.20 15.98 -15.31
C GLY A 284 7.14 17.08 -15.81
N PRO A 285 7.05 18.30 -15.26
CA PRO A 285 7.90 19.40 -15.74
C PRO A 285 9.38 19.15 -15.43
N PRO A 286 10.29 19.65 -16.28
CA PRO A 286 11.72 19.62 -15.97
C PRO A 286 12.00 20.45 -14.71
N LEU A 287 12.81 19.90 -13.81
CA LEU A 287 13.19 20.56 -12.55
C LEU A 287 14.58 21.20 -12.68
N PRO A 288 14.81 22.41 -12.14
CA PRO A 288 16.09 23.08 -12.24
C PRO A 288 17.19 22.32 -11.50
N VAL A 289 18.34 22.16 -12.17
CA VAL A 289 19.56 21.56 -11.60
C VAL A 289 20.75 22.47 -11.86
N ALA A 290 21.75 22.43 -10.98
CA ALA A 290 22.99 23.18 -11.15
C ALA A 290 24.17 22.22 -11.20
N ILE A 291 24.80 22.11 -12.37
CA ILE A 291 25.95 21.24 -12.58
C ILE A 291 27.22 22.10 -12.62
N ARG A 292 28.16 21.80 -11.72
CA ARG A 292 29.46 22.48 -11.64
C ARG A 292 30.53 21.67 -12.36
N PRO A 293 31.61 22.31 -12.84
CA PRO A 293 32.78 21.57 -13.35
C PRO A 293 33.29 20.57 -12.32
N ALA A 294 33.89 19.48 -12.83
CA ALA A 294 34.52 18.50 -11.96
C ALA A 294 35.62 19.13 -11.08
N PRO A 295 35.77 18.72 -9.81
CA PRO A 295 36.88 19.18 -8.97
C PRO A 295 38.20 18.86 -9.65
N GLY A 296 39.02 19.87 -9.90
CA GLY A 296 40.31 19.73 -10.60
C GLY A 296 40.33 20.16 -12.09
N SER A 297 39.15 20.48 -12.68
CA SER A 297 39.08 21.04 -14.04
C SER A 297 39.33 22.56 -14.13
N ALA A 298 39.89 23.16 -13.10
CA ALA A 298 40.32 24.55 -13.15
C ALA A 298 41.40 24.66 -14.23
N THR A 299 41.08 25.32 -15.36
CA THR A 299 42.07 25.71 -16.38
C THR A 299 43.21 26.41 -15.63
N PRO A 300 44.47 25.94 -15.78
CA PRO A 300 45.56 26.66 -15.15
C PRO A 300 45.51 28.11 -15.67
N PRO A 301 45.70 29.11 -14.82
CA PRO A 301 45.73 30.49 -15.27
C PRO A 301 46.75 30.61 -16.37
N SER A 302 46.34 31.17 -17.52
CA SER A 302 47.24 31.49 -18.63
C SER A 302 48.49 32.17 -18.06
N PRO A 303 49.70 31.77 -18.46
CA PRO A 303 50.90 32.41 -17.95
C PRO A 303 50.90 33.86 -18.43
N GLY A 304 50.45 34.72 -17.51
CA GLY A 304 50.58 36.17 -17.71
C GLY A 304 52.06 36.49 -17.79
N VAL A 305 52.41 37.29 -18.82
CA VAL A 305 53.72 37.85 -19.09
C VAL A 305 54.41 38.30 -17.79
N GLN A 306 55.50 37.61 -17.44
CA GLN A 306 56.33 37.95 -16.30
C GLN A 306 57.09 39.24 -16.55
N GLY A 307 56.71 40.29 -15.84
CA GLY A 307 57.58 41.43 -15.59
C GLY A 307 58.68 41.04 -14.63
N ALA A 308 59.94 41.39 -14.93
CA ALA A 308 61.19 41.01 -14.30
C ALA A 308 61.29 41.35 -12.79
N PRO A 309 62.24 40.75 -12.07
CA PRO A 309 62.22 40.57 -10.62
C PRO A 309 62.80 41.77 -9.86
N ALA A 310 62.12 42.09 -8.75
CA ALA A 310 62.75 42.88 -7.67
C ALA A 310 63.29 41.91 -6.57
N VAL A 311 64.56 41.95 -6.37
CA VAL A 311 65.30 41.28 -5.30
C VAL A 311 64.90 41.85 -3.95
N GLY A 312 64.45 41.04 -3.01
CA GLY A 312 64.11 41.46 -1.66
C GLY A 312 64.02 40.20 -0.73
N GLU A 313 65.08 40.03 -0.07
CA GLU A 313 65.35 39.47 1.28
C GLU A 313 64.32 38.49 1.91
N GLN A 314 64.77 37.28 2.15
CA GLN A 314 64.14 36.14 2.76
C GLN A 314 64.35 36.16 4.28
N PRO A 315 63.38 36.01 5.17
CA PRO A 315 63.60 35.50 6.49
C PRO A 315 63.21 34.01 6.56
N ALA A 316 64.00 33.29 7.37
CA ALA A 316 63.99 31.83 7.56
C ALA A 316 62.72 31.28 8.21
N PRO A 317 62.39 30.00 8.01
CA PRO A 317 61.21 29.37 8.55
C PRO A 317 61.40 28.94 9.99
N ASP A 318 60.35 29.20 10.81
CA ASP A 318 60.23 28.70 12.18
C ASP A 318 59.59 27.31 12.15
N PRO A 319 60.08 26.31 12.88
CA PRO A 319 59.52 24.96 12.85
C PRO A 319 58.49 24.77 13.97
N ALA A 320 57.47 23.97 13.60
CA ALA A 320 56.53 23.25 14.47
C ALA A 320 55.27 23.96 15.00
N GLU A 321 54.23 23.81 14.24
CA GLU A 321 52.93 23.60 14.86
C GLU A 321 52.18 22.41 14.26
N LYS A 322 51.97 21.38 15.10
CA LYS A 322 51.18 20.18 14.82
C LYS A 322 49.69 20.59 14.88
N PRO A 323 48.85 20.18 13.90
CA PRO A 323 47.41 20.40 13.97
C PRO A 323 46.80 19.56 15.11
N ARG A 324 46.26 20.25 16.12
CA ARG A 324 45.40 19.60 17.12
C ARG A 324 44.02 19.38 16.53
N LEU A 325 43.67 18.10 16.35
CA LEU A 325 42.35 17.64 16.00
C LEU A 325 41.41 17.93 17.18
N LEU A 326 40.60 18.99 17.09
CA LEU A 326 39.54 19.27 18.05
C LEU A 326 38.31 18.42 17.66
N TRP A 327 38.13 17.31 18.35
CA TRP A 327 36.90 16.57 18.37
C TRP A 327 35.86 17.36 19.19
N THR A 328 34.84 17.86 18.53
CA THR A 328 33.69 18.46 19.20
C THR A 328 32.75 17.39 19.74
N PRO A 329 32.32 17.43 21.00
CA PRO A 329 31.49 16.38 21.65
C PRO A 329 29.99 16.46 21.29
N ALA A 330 29.61 17.08 20.15
CA ALA A 330 28.21 17.28 19.79
C ALA A 330 27.50 16.06 19.22
N VAL A 331 28.23 15.00 18.77
CA VAL A 331 27.59 13.84 18.09
C VAL A 331 27.16 12.73 19.06
N MET A 332 27.77 12.65 20.26
CA MET A 332 27.42 11.63 21.26
C MET A 332 26.13 11.93 22.04
N GLY A 333 25.69 13.17 22.10
CA GLY A 333 24.46 13.56 22.83
C GLY A 333 23.16 13.09 22.17
N PHE A 334 23.14 12.94 20.85
CA PHE A 334 21.91 12.62 20.11
C PHE A 334 21.52 11.14 20.19
N ILE A 335 22.49 10.23 20.30
CA ILE A 335 22.23 8.77 20.37
C ILE A 335 21.72 8.38 21.77
N VAL A 336 22.17 9.03 22.83
CA VAL A 336 21.73 8.77 24.21
C VAL A 336 20.30 9.29 24.44
N LEU A 337 19.89 10.39 23.80
CA LEU A 337 18.55 10.97 23.94
C LEU A 337 17.47 10.07 23.30
N LEU A 338 17.77 9.41 22.17
CA LEU A 338 16.85 8.48 21.50
C LEU A 338 16.66 7.18 22.28
N ALA A 339 17.66 6.70 22.99
CA ALA A 339 17.56 5.50 23.82
C ALA A 339 16.74 5.72 25.10
N VAL A 340 16.83 6.89 25.70
CA VAL A 340 16.09 7.23 26.94
C VAL A 340 14.61 7.48 26.66
N THR A 341 14.25 8.08 25.52
CA THR A 341 12.85 8.31 25.16
C THR A 341 12.11 7.02 24.80
N SER A 342 12.79 6.04 24.23
CA SER A 342 12.19 4.73 23.90
C SER A 342 11.92 3.86 25.14
N THR A 343 12.77 3.93 26.16
CA THR A 343 12.59 3.20 27.42
C THR A 343 11.53 3.82 28.33
N LEU A 344 11.35 5.13 28.32
CA LEU A 344 10.29 5.81 29.06
C LEU A 344 8.89 5.57 28.45
N ARG A 345 8.81 5.41 27.12
CA ARG A 345 7.55 5.12 26.44
C ARG A 345 7.06 3.69 26.72
N ARG A 346 7.97 2.71 26.87
CA ARG A 346 7.63 1.31 27.25
C ARG A 346 7.19 1.15 28.70
N ARG A 347 7.61 2.02 29.62
CA ARG A 347 7.17 1.97 31.03
C ARG A 347 5.78 2.55 31.28
N ARG A 348 5.28 3.43 30.39
CA ARG A 348 3.93 4.03 30.52
C ARG A 348 2.79 3.14 29.99
N GLN A 349 3.10 2.04 29.32
CA GLN A 349 2.08 1.10 28.78
C GLN A 349 1.87 -0.16 29.60
N ARG A 350 2.36 -0.21 30.86
CA ARG A 350 1.95 -1.28 31.77
C ARG A 350 0.74 -0.78 32.57
N PRO A 351 -0.47 -1.33 32.34
CA PRO A 351 -1.62 -1.07 33.21
C PRO A 351 -1.31 -1.68 34.59
N GLY A 352 -1.46 -0.85 35.61
CA GLY A 352 -1.30 -1.27 36.99
C GLY A 352 -2.32 -2.32 37.34
N GLY A 353 -1.86 -3.51 37.69
CA GLY A 353 -2.64 -4.43 38.46
C GLY A 353 -2.74 -3.90 39.88
N SER A 354 -3.95 -3.73 40.34
CA SER A 354 -4.27 -3.50 41.75
C SER A 354 -4.89 -4.75 42.38
N PRO A 355 -4.77 -4.91 43.69
CA PRO A 355 -4.85 -6.16 44.43
C PRO A 355 -6.22 -6.81 44.46
#